data_b0dc34ae771e558482d0b0d3205ddd58
#
_entry.id   b0dc34ae771e558482d0b0d3205ddd58
#
_cell.length_a   1.000
_cell.length_b   1.000
_cell.length_c   1.000
_cell.angle_alpha   90.00
_cell.angle_beta   90.00
_cell.angle_gamma   90.00
#
_symmetry.space_group_name_H-M   'P 1'
#
loop_
_entity.id
_entity.type
_entity.pdbx_description
1 polymer ?
#
loop_
_entity_poly.entity_id
_entity_poly.type
_entity_poly.pdbx_seq_one_letter_code
_entity_poly.pdbx_strand_id
1 'polypeptide(L)'
;EQEFGLLKATSGGIGIAGAHGGLADSFRNKTNYQFMIGGQWVEHPGKIKKFKVNFLEDELTEGLEDFEIETEQYYMHYDPNIEIIATTKFDGEPFSPNNSDLILNPTWIENVVMPVAWKKRYGKGKVFYISIGHNPEEFKIHHDAWTLLTRGFKWAMK
;
A
#
# COMPACT_ATOMS: atom_id res chain seq x y z
N GLU A 1 8.56 -14.46 18.41
CA GLU A 1 9.72 -13.64 18.84
C GLU A 1 10.03 -12.51 17.84
N GLN A 2 10.14 -12.78 16.53
CA GLN A 2 10.47 -11.77 15.52
C GLN A 2 9.43 -10.65 15.47
N GLU A 3 8.12 -10.99 15.38
CA GLU A 3 7.04 -10.01 15.44
C GLU A 3 7.14 -9.10 16.67
N PHE A 4 7.28 -9.69 17.84
CA PHE A 4 7.39 -8.94 19.10
C PHE A 4 8.58 -7.99 19.12
N GLY A 5 9.73 -8.43 18.60
CA GLY A 5 10.93 -7.60 18.47
C GLY A 5 10.69 -6.38 17.60
N LEU A 6 10.00 -6.57 16.45
CA LEU A 6 9.67 -5.50 15.52
C LEU A 6 8.68 -4.49 16.13
N LEU A 7 7.62 -4.99 16.77
CA LEU A 7 6.63 -4.14 17.47
C LEU A 7 7.29 -3.28 18.54
N LYS A 8 8.15 -3.90 19.35
CA LYS A 8 8.88 -3.20 20.43
C LYS A 8 9.84 -2.15 19.87
N ALA A 9 10.58 -2.47 18.81
CA ALA A 9 11.49 -1.55 18.18
C ALA A 9 10.73 -0.34 17.58
N THR A 10 9.66 -0.60 16.85
CA THR A 10 8.86 0.47 16.22
C THR A 10 8.17 1.32 17.29
N SER A 11 7.53 0.72 18.29
CA SER A 11 6.89 1.50 19.36
C SER A 11 7.89 2.31 20.19
N GLY A 12 9.14 1.87 20.25
CA GLY A 12 10.25 2.56 20.91
C GLY A 12 10.83 3.74 20.13
N GLY A 13 10.49 3.88 18.84
CA GLY A 13 10.90 5.03 18.02
C GLY A 13 11.66 4.68 16.74
N ILE A 14 11.93 3.40 16.46
CA ILE A 14 12.51 2.99 15.18
C ILE A 14 11.42 3.07 14.10
N GLY A 15 11.73 3.75 13.00
CA GLY A 15 10.83 3.81 11.86
C GLY A 15 10.81 2.52 11.05
N ILE A 16 9.68 2.23 10.43
CA ILE A 16 9.52 1.14 9.49
C ILE A 16 8.94 1.67 8.18
N ALA A 17 9.49 1.24 7.06
CA ALA A 17 8.99 1.58 5.74
C ALA A 17 9.08 0.37 4.81
N GLY A 18 8.12 0.23 3.92
CA GLY A 18 8.13 -0.87 2.97
C GLY A 18 7.08 -0.76 1.90
N ALA A 19 7.18 -1.69 0.94
CA ALA A 19 6.33 -1.74 -0.22
C ALA A 19 5.67 -3.12 -0.36
N HIS A 20 4.51 -3.12 -1.00
CA HIS A 20 3.82 -4.30 -1.48
C HIS A 20 3.63 -5.38 -0.39
N GLY A 21 3.60 -6.66 -0.77
CA GLY A 21 3.49 -7.78 0.17
C GLY A 21 4.64 -7.91 1.16
N GLY A 22 5.81 -7.31 0.85
CA GLY A 22 6.96 -7.32 1.75
C GLY A 22 6.69 -6.67 3.11
N LEU A 23 5.74 -5.75 3.20
CA LEU A 23 5.30 -5.16 4.46
C LEU A 23 3.84 -5.54 4.80
N ALA A 24 2.91 -5.38 3.85
CA ALA A 24 1.49 -5.54 4.16
C ALA A 24 1.00 -7.00 4.25
N ASP A 25 1.81 -7.97 3.83
CA ASP A 25 1.48 -9.39 3.91
C ASP A 25 2.43 -10.20 4.81
N SER A 26 3.46 -9.59 5.34
CA SER A 26 4.28 -10.17 6.38
C SER A 26 3.46 -10.36 7.66
N PHE A 27 3.71 -11.44 8.38
CA PHE A 27 2.98 -11.77 9.59
C PHE A 27 1.44 -11.70 9.45
N ARG A 28 0.90 -12.14 8.32
CA ARG A 28 -0.50 -12.06 7.90
C ARG A 28 -1.53 -12.28 9.02
N ASN A 29 -1.32 -13.28 9.88
CA ASN A 29 -2.26 -13.68 10.93
C ASN A 29 -1.97 -13.00 12.30
N LYS A 30 -1.22 -11.89 12.31
CA LYS A 30 -0.78 -11.19 13.52
C LYS A 30 -1.44 -9.83 13.66
N THR A 31 -2.49 -9.77 14.45
CA THR A 31 -3.30 -8.57 14.67
C THR A 31 -2.47 -7.36 15.11
N ASN A 32 -1.53 -7.56 16.05
CA ASN A 32 -0.68 -6.46 16.50
C ASN A 32 0.22 -5.91 15.40
N TYR A 33 0.68 -6.78 14.49
CA TYR A 33 1.45 -6.36 13.32
C TYR A 33 0.58 -5.53 12.36
N GLN A 34 -0.65 -5.95 12.13
CA GLN A 34 -1.60 -5.20 11.28
C GLN A 34 -1.88 -3.81 11.85
N PHE A 35 -2.08 -3.69 13.16
CA PHE A 35 -2.19 -2.39 13.84
C PHE A 35 -0.94 -1.54 13.68
N MET A 36 0.25 -2.13 13.76
CA MET A 36 1.50 -1.40 13.58
C MET A 36 1.61 -0.84 12.15
N ILE A 37 1.38 -1.68 11.13
CA ILE A 37 1.50 -1.30 9.72
C ILE A 37 0.36 -0.38 9.29
N GLY A 38 -0.83 -0.54 9.87
CA GLY A 38 -2.02 0.23 9.51
C GLY A 38 -2.90 -0.43 8.46
N GLY A 39 -2.65 -1.70 8.15
CA GLY A 39 -3.47 -2.44 7.20
C GLY A 39 -2.97 -3.86 6.96
N GLN A 40 -3.76 -4.58 6.21
CA GLN A 40 -3.49 -5.97 5.80
C GLN A 40 -3.89 -6.15 4.34
N TRP A 41 -2.99 -6.72 3.55
CA TRP A 41 -3.34 -7.20 2.22
C TRP A 41 -4.42 -8.29 2.31
N VAL A 42 -5.42 -8.19 1.46
CA VAL A 42 -6.51 -9.17 1.34
C VAL A 42 -6.37 -9.94 0.04
N GLU A 43 -6.34 -9.21 -1.09
CA GLU A 43 -6.28 -9.80 -2.42
C GLU A 43 -5.87 -8.72 -3.45
N HIS A 44 -5.59 -9.13 -4.69
CA HIS A 44 -5.44 -8.26 -5.86
C HIS A 44 -6.50 -8.65 -6.92
N PRO A 45 -7.77 -8.18 -6.73
CA PRO A 45 -8.87 -8.55 -7.60
C PRO A 45 -8.62 -8.12 -9.05
N GLY A 46 -8.85 -9.03 -10.00
CA GLY A 46 -8.58 -8.78 -11.41
C GLY A 46 -7.12 -9.03 -11.83
N LYS A 47 -6.30 -9.61 -10.94
CA LYS A 47 -4.88 -9.95 -11.23
C LYS A 47 -4.03 -8.71 -11.55
N ILE A 48 -3.08 -8.84 -12.47
CA ILE A 48 -2.29 -7.71 -12.98
C ILE A 48 -3.17 -6.93 -13.95
N LYS A 49 -3.31 -5.65 -13.71
CA LYS A 49 -4.10 -4.75 -14.55
C LYS A 49 -3.56 -3.33 -14.53
N LYS A 50 -3.98 -2.55 -15.51
CA LYS A 50 -3.64 -1.13 -15.60
C LYS A 50 -4.61 -0.33 -14.72
N PHE A 51 -4.08 0.55 -13.86
CA PHE A 51 -4.88 1.45 -13.05
C PHE A 51 -4.13 2.76 -12.78
N LYS A 52 -4.89 3.76 -12.35
CA LYS A 52 -4.33 5.07 -12.00
C LYS A 52 -4.02 5.15 -10.51
N VAL A 53 -2.85 5.70 -10.18
CA VAL A 53 -2.48 6.13 -8.84
C VAL A 53 -2.67 7.64 -8.77
N ASN A 54 -3.45 8.10 -7.78
CA ASN A 54 -3.73 9.51 -7.56
C ASN A 54 -3.09 9.94 -6.25
N PHE A 55 -2.29 10.99 -6.29
CA PHE A 55 -1.69 11.58 -5.10
C PHE A 55 -2.67 12.51 -4.38
N LEU A 56 -2.60 12.50 -3.06
CA LEU A 56 -3.27 13.48 -2.20
C LEU A 56 -2.25 14.51 -1.73
N GLU A 57 -2.72 15.69 -1.33
CA GLU A 57 -1.86 16.76 -0.84
C GLU A 57 -1.14 16.35 0.46
N ASP A 58 0.19 16.28 0.40
CA ASP A 58 1.06 15.90 1.52
C ASP A 58 2.52 16.33 1.25
N GLU A 59 3.32 16.50 2.32
CA GLU A 59 4.75 16.83 2.20
C GLU A 59 5.55 15.82 1.37
N LEU A 60 5.13 14.54 1.37
CA LEU A 60 5.79 13.48 0.62
C LEU A 60 5.38 13.43 -0.86
N THR A 61 4.23 13.99 -1.19
CA THR A 61 3.68 14.01 -2.56
C THR A 61 3.85 15.36 -3.25
N GLU A 62 4.43 16.35 -2.58
CA GLU A 62 4.65 17.68 -3.17
C GLU A 62 5.42 17.60 -4.49
N GLY A 63 4.82 18.15 -5.56
CA GLY A 63 5.41 18.18 -6.91
C GLY A 63 5.40 16.84 -7.64
N LEU A 64 4.69 15.82 -7.14
CA LEU A 64 4.46 14.57 -7.85
C LEU A 64 3.19 14.63 -8.68
N GLU A 65 3.17 13.92 -9.79
CA GLU A 65 2.03 13.83 -10.69
C GLU A 65 1.41 12.43 -10.65
N ASP A 66 0.06 12.39 -10.75
CA ASP A 66 -0.69 11.15 -10.90
C ASP A 66 -0.18 10.35 -12.10
N PHE A 67 -0.13 9.04 -11.98
CA PHE A 67 0.37 8.18 -13.05
C PHE A 67 -0.45 6.90 -13.20
N GLU A 68 -0.34 6.27 -14.36
CA GLU A 68 -0.89 4.94 -14.62
C GLU A 68 0.21 3.89 -14.48
N ILE A 69 -0.13 2.74 -13.88
CA ILE A 69 0.76 1.60 -13.70
C ILE A 69 0.04 0.31 -14.04
N GLU A 70 0.77 -0.67 -14.54
CA GLU A 70 0.27 -2.03 -14.77
C GLU A 70 0.94 -2.99 -13.79
N THR A 71 0.19 -3.38 -12.75
CA THR A 71 0.65 -4.26 -11.68
C THR A 71 -0.53 -4.85 -10.90
N GLU A 72 -0.27 -5.48 -9.77
CA GLU A 72 -1.30 -5.96 -8.84
C GLU A 72 -1.95 -4.77 -8.12
N GLN A 73 -3.24 -4.54 -8.37
CA GLN A 73 -4.02 -3.54 -7.64
C GLN A 73 -4.54 -4.14 -6.33
N TYR A 74 -3.94 -3.74 -5.21
CA TYR A 74 -4.26 -4.31 -3.91
C TYR A 74 -5.60 -3.86 -3.36
N TYR A 75 -6.42 -4.82 -2.93
CA TYR A 75 -7.51 -4.60 -2.00
C TYR A 75 -7.00 -4.84 -0.58
N MET A 76 -7.17 -3.83 0.28
CA MET A 76 -6.61 -3.82 1.63
C MET A 76 -7.72 -3.68 2.66
N HIS A 77 -7.61 -4.38 3.80
CA HIS A 77 -8.23 -3.91 5.03
C HIS A 77 -7.27 -2.93 5.70
N TYR A 78 -7.74 -1.75 6.07
CA TYR A 78 -6.87 -0.71 6.63
C TYR A 78 -7.46 -0.06 7.88
N ASP A 79 -6.58 0.41 8.75
CA ASP A 79 -6.90 1.13 9.98
C ASP A 79 -7.39 2.54 9.65
N PRO A 80 -8.54 3.00 10.20
CA PRO A 80 -9.00 4.37 10.00
C PRO A 80 -8.02 5.43 10.55
N ASN A 81 -7.02 5.04 11.32
CA ASN A 81 -5.97 5.92 11.87
C ASN A 81 -4.73 6.06 10.97
N ILE A 82 -4.82 5.69 9.69
CA ILE A 82 -3.77 5.96 8.71
C ILE A 82 -3.97 7.33 8.07
N GLU A 83 -2.87 7.97 7.69
CA GLU A 83 -2.85 9.19 6.88
C GLU A 83 -2.60 8.79 5.43
N ILE A 84 -3.67 8.72 4.65
CA ILE A 84 -3.62 8.30 3.24
C ILE A 84 -3.02 9.42 2.41
N ILE A 85 -2.00 9.12 1.61
CA ILE A 85 -1.30 10.09 0.75
C ILE A 85 -1.32 9.72 -0.73
N ALA A 86 -1.75 8.51 -1.06
CA ALA A 86 -2.03 8.11 -2.45
C ALA A 86 -3.18 7.09 -2.47
N THR A 87 -3.98 7.15 -3.53
CA THR A 87 -5.16 6.28 -3.71
C THR A 87 -5.22 5.71 -5.12
N THR A 88 -6.01 4.67 -5.28
CA THR A 88 -6.47 4.15 -6.56
C THR A 88 -7.96 3.88 -6.50
N LYS A 89 -8.61 3.81 -7.66
CA LYS A 89 -10.02 3.46 -7.76
C LYS A 89 -10.17 2.19 -8.60
N PHE A 90 -10.92 1.23 -8.08
CA PHE A 90 -11.26 0.02 -8.85
C PHE A 90 -12.27 0.35 -9.96
N ASP A 91 -12.01 -0.17 -11.15
CA ASP A 91 -12.91 -0.05 -12.30
C ASP A 91 -13.97 -1.14 -12.36
N GLY A 92 -13.79 -2.23 -11.59
CA GLY A 92 -14.68 -3.39 -11.61
C GLY A 92 -14.56 -4.27 -12.85
N GLU A 93 -13.63 -3.95 -13.77
CA GLU A 93 -13.46 -4.67 -15.03
C GLU A 93 -13.02 -6.12 -14.80
N PRO A 94 -13.68 -7.08 -15.47
CA PRO A 94 -13.39 -8.49 -15.29
C PRO A 94 -12.08 -8.89 -16.00
N PHE A 95 -11.26 -9.69 -15.31
CA PHE A 95 -10.11 -10.37 -15.92
C PHE A 95 -10.56 -11.53 -16.84
N SER A 96 -11.63 -12.23 -16.45
CA SER A 96 -12.17 -13.37 -17.17
C SER A 96 -13.70 -13.37 -17.13
N PRO A 97 -14.40 -12.66 -18.03
CA PRO A 97 -15.85 -12.42 -17.96
C PRO A 97 -16.72 -13.69 -17.88
N ASN A 98 -16.21 -14.81 -18.39
CA ASN A 98 -16.92 -16.08 -18.40
C ASN A 98 -16.69 -16.92 -17.12
N ASN A 99 -15.94 -16.41 -16.15
CA ASN A 99 -15.67 -17.06 -14.89
C ASN A 99 -16.54 -16.46 -13.79
N SER A 100 -17.14 -17.29 -12.94
CA SER A 100 -17.94 -16.84 -11.79
C SER A 100 -17.10 -16.49 -10.55
N ASP A 101 -15.78 -16.61 -10.63
CA ASP A 101 -14.87 -16.26 -9.54
C ASP A 101 -14.89 -14.74 -9.32
N LEU A 102 -15.33 -14.32 -8.14
CA LEU A 102 -15.43 -12.90 -7.77
C LEU A 102 -14.08 -12.20 -7.63
N ILE A 103 -13.00 -12.93 -7.41
CA ILE A 103 -11.64 -12.37 -7.38
C ILE A 103 -11.18 -12.02 -8.79
N LEU A 104 -11.52 -12.83 -9.78
CA LEU A 104 -11.21 -12.58 -11.18
C LEU A 104 -12.15 -11.54 -11.82
N ASN A 105 -13.36 -11.41 -11.31
CA ASN A 105 -14.41 -10.53 -11.84
C ASN A 105 -14.93 -9.60 -10.74
N PRO A 106 -14.16 -8.58 -10.35
CA PRO A 106 -14.38 -7.78 -9.16
C PRO A 106 -15.43 -6.67 -9.34
N THR A 107 -16.52 -6.94 -10.05
CA THR A 107 -17.61 -5.95 -10.28
C THR A 107 -18.22 -5.41 -8.99
N TRP A 108 -18.15 -6.19 -7.91
CA TRP A 108 -18.66 -5.83 -6.58
C TRP A 108 -17.87 -4.70 -5.89
N ILE A 109 -16.64 -4.38 -6.38
CA ILE A 109 -15.82 -3.26 -5.88
C ILE A 109 -15.70 -2.13 -6.89
N GLU A 110 -16.49 -2.12 -7.94
CA GLU A 110 -16.51 -1.00 -8.89
C GLU A 110 -16.67 0.33 -8.15
N ASN A 111 -15.85 1.31 -8.51
CA ASN A 111 -15.77 2.64 -7.90
C ASN A 111 -15.26 2.69 -6.44
N VAL A 112 -14.88 1.57 -5.83
CA VAL A 112 -14.24 1.59 -4.52
C VAL A 112 -12.88 2.28 -4.62
N VAL A 113 -12.65 3.27 -3.76
CA VAL A 113 -11.36 3.95 -3.61
C VAL A 113 -10.55 3.24 -2.53
N MET A 114 -9.32 2.90 -2.86
CA MET A 114 -8.41 2.14 -1.99
C MET A 114 -7.10 2.91 -1.76
N PRO A 115 -6.56 2.91 -0.53
CA PRO A 115 -5.24 3.46 -0.27
C PRO A 115 -4.15 2.73 -1.08
N VAL A 116 -3.25 3.50 -1.71
CA VAL A 116 -2.01 3.00 -2.32
C VAL A 116 -0.82 3.29 -1.43
N ALA A 117 -0.79 4.45 -0.78
CA ALA A 117 0.27 4.77 0.16
C ALA A 117 -0.28 5.52 1.37
N TRP A 118 0.35 5.29 2.51
CA TRP A 118 0.00 5.96 3.76
C TRP A 118 1.17 6.14 4.71
N LYS A 119 0.98 7.08 5.63
CA LYS A 119 1.80 7.31 6.81
C LYS A 119 1.02 6.97 8.06
N LYS A 120 1.70 6.60 9.13
CA LYS A 120 1.09 6.42 10.45
C LYS A 120 2.16 6.49 11.53
N ARG A 121 1.72 6.71 12.77
CA ARG A 121 2.56 6.54 13.96
C ARG A 121 2.16 5.26 14.69
N TYR A 122 3.16 4.58 15.24
CA TYR A 122 2.99 3.46 16.15
C TYR A 122 3.90 3.65 17.37
N GLY A 123 3.29 4.04 18.50
CA GLY A 123 4.07 4.54 19.64
C GLY A 123 4.89 5.77 19.25
N LYS A 124 6.21 5.70 19.41
CA LYS A 124 7.14 6.77 19.01
C LYS A 124 7.65 6.60 17.56
N GLY A 125 7.46 5.45 16.96
CA GLY A 125 7.93 5.14 15.62
C GLY A 125 7.00 5.66 14.52
N LYS A 126 7.56 5.77 13.33
CA LYS A 126 6.89 6.17 12.11
C LYS A 126 6.77 4.97 11.18
N VAL A 127 5.64 4.85 10.51
CA VAL A 127 5.35 3.77 9.55
C VAL A 127 4.98 4.40 8.22
N PHE A 128 5.69 4.01 7.17
CA PHE A 128 5.36 4.35 5.79
C PHE A 128 5.12 3.07 4.99
N TYR A 129 4.07 3.08 4.20
CA TYR A 129 3.73 1.97 3.32
C TYR A 129 3.30 2.45 1.94
N ILE A 130 3.65 1.67 0.91
CA ILE A 130 3.14 1.82 -0.46
C ILE A 130 2.77 0.44 -1.03
N SER A 131 1.59 0.29 -1.63
CA SER A 131 1.05 -1.00 -2.07
C SER A 131 1.52 -1.47 -3.44
N ILE A 132 2.12 -0.61 -4.25
CA ILE A 132 2.75 -0.97 -5.54
C ILE A 132 4.18 -1.45 -5.32
N GLY A 133 4.79 -2.05 -6.33
CA GLY A 133 6.17 -2.56 -6.26
C GLY A 133 6.22 -4.08 -6.19
N HIS A 134 5.31 -4.78 -6.91
CA HIS A 134 5.41 -6.22 -7.13
C HIS A 134 6.75 -6.58 -7.78
N ASN A 135 7.18 -5.73 -8.73
CA ASN A 135 8.48 -5.82 -9.37
C ASN A 135 9.28 -4.52 -9.13
N PRO A 136 10.56 -4.59 -8.72
CA PRO A 136 11.40 -3.39 -8.56
C PRO A 136 11.52 -2.52 -9.82
N GLU A 137 11.33 -3.07 -11.01
CA GLU A 137 11.36 -2.33 -12.27
C GLU A 137 10.24 -1.29 -12.35
N GLU A 138 9.10 -1.49 -11.66
CA GLU A 138 7.99 -0.53 -11.59
C GLU A 138 8.48 0.83 -11.08
N PHE A 139 9.33 0.84 -10.07
CA PHE A 139 9.92 2.06 -9.53
C PHE A 139 10.98 2.71 -10.43
N LYS A 140 11.57 1.94 -11.36
CA LYS A 140 12.49 2.50 -12.37
C LYS A 140 11.74 3.20 -13.51
N ILE A 141 10.57 2.68 -13.86
CA ILE A 141 9.73 3.22 -14.94
C ILE A 141 8.96 4.45 -14.45
N HIS A 142 8.44 4.42 -13.23
CA HIS A 142 7.62 5.49 -12.66
C HIS A 142 8.41 6.33 -11.66
N HIS A 143 8.96 7.45 -12.15
CA HIS A 143 9.79 8.35 -11.36
C HIS A 143 9.09 8.89 -10.11
N ASP A 144 7.79 9.21 -10.22
CA ASP A 144 7.00 9.73 -9.09
C ASP A 144 6.77 8.66 -8.02
N ALA A 145 6.56 7.39 -8.42
CA ALA A 145 6.51 6.26 -7.50
C ALA A 145 7.85 6.06 -6.76
N TRP A 146 8.97 6.14 -7.47
CA TRP A 146 10.31 6.07 -6.86
C TRP A 146 10.55 7.22 -5.90
N THR A 147 10.15 8.42 -6.28
CA THR A 147 10.31 9.63 -5.45
C THR A 147 9.49 9.50 -4.18
N LEU A 148 8.21 9.07 -4.26
CA LEU A 148 7.39 8.84 -3.09
C LEU A 148 7.99 7.77 -2.17
N LEU A 149 8.43 6.63 -2.73
CA LEU A 149 9.06 5.55 -1.97
C LEU A 149 10.28 6.08 -1.19
N THR A 150 11.18 6.78 -1.85
CA THR A 150 12.41 7.31 -1.23
C THR A 150 12.14 8.38 -0.18
N ARG A 151 11.16 9.26 -0.41
CA ARG A 151 10.70 10.25 0.57
C ARG A 151 10.08 9.57 1.79
N GLY A 152 9.25 8.53 1.58
CA GLY A 152 8.64 7.76 2.66
C GLY A 152 9.65 7.06 3.55
N PHE A 153 10.67 6.43 2.95
CA PHE A 153 11.78 5.84 3.71
C PHE A 153 12.53 6.91 4.54
N LYS A 154 12.89 8.03 3.93
CA LYS A 154 13.56 9.14 4.64
C LYS A 154 12.69 9.73 5.75
N TRP A 155 11.39 9.84 5.54
CA TRP A 155 10.44 10.33 6.54
C TRP A 155 10.36 9.38 7.74
N ALA A 156 10.31 8.07 7.49
CA ALA A 156 10.27 7.06 8.55
C ALA A 156 11.56 7.01 9.38
N MET A 157 12.72 7.34 8.79
CA MET A 157 14.02 7.36 9.48
C MET A 157 14.18 8.50 10.48
N LYS A 158 13.39 9.56 10.42
CA LYS A 158 13.45 10.75 11.29
C LYS A 158 12.53 10.59 12.48
#